data_2b806803f2476d523aca0ebd15ef0060
#
_entry.id   2b806803f2476d523aca0ebd15ef0060
#
_cell.length_a   1.000
_cell.length_b   1.000
_cell.length_c   1.000
_cell.angle_alpha   90.00
_cell.angle_beta   90.00
_cell.angle_gamma   90.00
#
_symmetry.space_group_name_H-M   'P 1'
#
loop_
_entity.id
_entity.type
_entity.pdbx_description
1 polymer ?
#
loop_
_entity_poly.entity_id
_entity_poly.type
_entity_poly.pdbx_seq_one_letter_code
_entity_poly.pdbx_strand_id
1 'polypeptide(L)'
;MNRFKDSEHLLRVTGVFLAGIVLFLCLRAWFVPKSFGQYGHYRADSITEIAALPIRHAGHEVCESCHADVLEVKHTGKHANVNCEACHGPLAKHAEDPSIKPVLPDTAVLCARCHEANSAKPKWFPQVVTAEHSQGLPCNTCHQPHKPGLKDTDAKPADSKTADSKTAEAKK
;
A
#
# COMPACT_ATOMS: atom_id res chain seq x y z
N MET A 1 50.52 43.35 -28.55
CA MET A 1 49.80 43.65 -27.28
C MET A 1 48.89 42.45 -26.97
N ASN A 2 49.28 41.60 -25.97
CA ASN A 2 48.51 40.43 -25.59
C ASN A 2 47.28 40.85 -24.78
N ARG A 3 46.13 41.05 -25.42
CA ARG A 3 44.84 41.42 -24.79
C ARG A 3 44.32 40.42 -23.76
N PHE A 4 44.91 39.22 -23.70
CA PHE A 4 44.40 38.13 -22.84
C PHE A 4 45.31 37.84 -21.62
N LYS A 5 46.36 38.61 -21.40
CA LYS A 5 47.31 38.34 -20.31
C LYS A 5 46.69 38.53 -18.93
N ASP A 6 45.77 39.51 -18.78
CA ASP A 6 45.08 39.79 -17.53
C ASP A 6 43.85 38.91 -17.30
N SER A 7 43.43 38.14 -18.34
CA SER A 7 42.24 37.27 -18.29
C SER A 7 42.60 35.77 -18.34
N GLU A 8 43.89 35.44 -18.24
CA GLU A 8 44.37 34.05 -18.39
C GLU A 8 43.74 33.08 -17.38
N HIS A 9 43.54 33.53 -16.14
CA HIS A 9 42.84 32.76 -15.11
C HIS A 9 41.36 32.45 -15.44
N LEU A 10 40.67 33.41 -16.07
CA LEU A 10 39.29 33.23 -16.53
C LEU A 10 39.21 32.20 -17.65
N LEU A 11 40.15 32.23 -18.59
CA LEU A 11 40.22 31.24 -19.68
C LEU A 11 40.49 29.82 -19.12
N ARG A 12 41.38 29.69 -18.13
CA ARG A 12 41.63 28.41 -17.47
C ARG A 12 40.40 27.86 -16.76
N VAL A 13 39.72 28.70 -15.95
CA VAL A 13 38.48 28.33 -15.26
C VAL A 13 37.37 27.97 -16.26
N THR A 14 37.21 28.76 -17.31
CA THR A 14 36.22 28.45 -18.37
C THR A 14 36.56 27.13 -19.06
N GLY A 15 37.83 26.86 -19.35
CA GLY A 15 38.24 25.59 -19.93
C GLY A 15 37.93 24.39 -19.06
N VAL A 16 38.20 24.48 -17.76
CA VAL A 16 37.83 23.41 -16.79
C VAL A 16 36.32 23.22 -16.72
N PHE A 17 35.55 24.30 -16.70
CA PHE A 17 34.11 24.23 -16.66
C PHE A 17 33.49 23.59 -17.91
N LEU A 18 33.98 23.97 -19.10
CA LEU A 18 33.56 23.38 -20.36
C LEU A 18 33.94 21.89 -20.44
N ALA A 19 35.16 21.53 -20.01
CA ALA A 19 35.58 20.14 -19.96
C ALA A 19 34.69 19.32 -19.02
N GLY A 20 34.30 19.89 -17.85
CA GLY A 20 33.36 19.29 -16.93
C GLY A 20 31.97 19.08 -17.54
N ILE A 21 31.44 20.06 -18.27
CA ILE A 21 30.17 19.95 -18.98
C ILE A 21 30.23 18.84 -20.05
N VAL A 22 31.28 18.82 -20.86
CA VAL A 22 31.45 17.79 -21.90
C VAL A 22 31.50 16.40 -21.26
N LEU A 23 32.31 16.25 -20.20
CA LEU A 23 32.39 14.98 -19.46
C LEU A 23 31.01 14.56 -18.90
N PHE A 24 30.29 15.50 -18.30
CA PHE A 24 28.93 15.24 -17.79
C PHE A 24 28.00 14.77 -18.92
N LEU A 25 27.98 15.43 -20.06
CA LEU A 25 27.15 15.05 -21.19
C LEU A 25 27.52 13.67 -21.75
N CYS A 26 28.80 13.35 -21.82
CA CYS A 26 29.27 12.03 -22.25
C CYS A 26 28.82 10.93 -21.25
N LEU A 27 29.03 11.16 -19.95
CA LEU A 27 28.58 10.22 -18.90
C LEU A 27 27.09 10.06 -18.93
N ARG A 28 26.33 11.14 -19.03
CA ARG A 28 24.85 11.09 -19.15
C ARG A 28 24.42 10.28 -20.38
N ALA A 29 25.03 10.49 -21.53
CA ALA A 29 24.69 9.75 -22.75
C ALA A 29 24.98 8.23 -22.61
N TRP A 30 25.95 7.87 -21.80
CA TRP A 30 26.32 6.47 -21.58
C TRP A 30 25.49 5.80 -20.49
N PHE A 31 25.26 6.47 -19.35
CA PHE A 31 24.60 5.86 -18.18
C PHE A 31 23.08 5.99 -18.18
N VAL A 32 22.50 6.98 -18.87
CA VAL A 32 21.05 7.17 -18.90
C VAL A 32 20.43 6.27 -19.98
N PRO A 33 19.51 5.35 -19.60
CA PRO A 33 18.84 4.48 -20.57
C PRO A 33 18.04 5.29 -21.61
N LYS A 34 17.94 4.76 -22.83
CA LYS A 34 17.22 5.42 -23.93
C LYS A 34 15.72 5.62 -23.62
N SER A 35 15.15 4.77 -22.79
CA SER A 35 13.76 4.85 -22.35
C SER A 35 13.49 5.86 -21.23
N PHE A 36 14.55 6.50 -20.69
CA PHE A 36 14.39 7.50 -19.64
C PHE A 36 13.67 8.75 -20.18
N GLY A 37 12.62 9.14 -19.49
CA GLY A 37 11.84 10.33 -19.84
C GLY A 37 10.72 10.11 -20.86
N GLN A 38 10.51 8.89 -21.34
CA GLN A 38 9.47 8.58 -22.34
C GLN A 38 8.05 8.80 -21.80
N TYR A 39 7.79 8.46 -20.56
CA TYR A 39 6.47 8.62 -19.91
C TYR A 39 6.52 9.50 -18.65
N GLY A 40 7.67 10.06 -18.32
CA GLY A 40 7.90 10.84 -17.13
C GLY A 40 9.34 10.73 -16.65
N HIS A 41 9.65 11.27 -15.48
CA HIS A 41 11.04 11.34 -15.00
C HIS A 41 11.52 10.00 -14.40
N TYR A 42 11.37 8.93 -15.17
CA TYR A 42 11.80 7.57 -14.81
C TYR A 42 12.14 6.74 -16.08
N ARG A 43 12.72 5.56 -15.87
CA ARG A 43 13.05 4.60 -16.94
C ARG A 43 11.80 3.86 -17.38
N ALA A 44 11.32 4.11 -18.61
CA ALA A 44 10.07 3.52 -19.12
C ALA A 44 10.11 2.00 -19.26
N ASP A 45 11.28 1.40 -19.51
CA ASP A 45 11.45 -0.06 -19.60
C ASP A 45 11.04 -0.79 -18.31
N SER A 46 11.05 -0.10 -17.16
CA SER A 46 10.61 -0.70 -15.89
C SER A 46 9.15 -1.17 -15.93
N ILE A 47 8.30 -0.54 -16.73
CA ILE A 47 6.89 -0.94 -16.89
C ILE A 47 6.81 -2.29 -17.58
N THR A 48 7.54 -2.44 -18.69
CA THR A 48 7.54 -3.70 -19.45
C THR A 48 8.23 -4.83 -18.69
N GLU A 49 9.31 -4.53 -17.97
CA GLU A 49 10.00 -5.48 -17.12
C GLU A 49 9.11 -5.98 -15.98
N ILE A 50 8.37 -5.09 -15.32
CA ILE A 50 7.43 -5.47 -14.26
C ILE A 50 6.24 -6.23 -14.84
N ALA A 51 5.70 -5.79 -15.98
CA ALA A 51 4.59 -6.47 -16.65
C ALA A 51 4.95 -7.88 -17.14
N ALA A 52 6.22 -8.14 -17.41
CA ALA A 52 6.70 -9.47 -17.81
C ALA A 52 6.86 -10.45 -16.62
N LEU A 53 6.77 -9.96 -15.37
CA LEU A 53 6.84 -10.84 -14.22
C LEU A 53 5.59 -11.74 -14.14
N PRO A 54 5.74 -12.99 -13.67
CA PRO A 54 4.60 -13.90 -13.52
C PRO A 54 3.60 -13.32 -12.52
N ILE A 55 2.33 -13.42 -12.85
CA ILE A 55 1.23 -13.00 -11.95
C ILE A 55 1.24 -13.90 -10.72
N ARG A 56 1.31 -13.31 -9.55
CA ARG A 56 1.35 -14.01 -8.26
C ARG A 56 0.01 -14.04 -7.54
N HIS A 57 -0.91 -13.15 -7.93
CA HIS A 57 -2.24 -13.04 -7.35
C HIS A 57 -3.22 -13.86 -8.18
N ALA A 58 -4.05 -14.66 -7.52
CA ALA A 58 -5.07 -15.47 -8.16
C ALA A 58 -6.28 -14.64 -8.59
N GLY A 59 -6.57 -13.57 -7.82
CA GLY A 59 -7.77 -12.79 -7.97
C GLY A 59 -8.94 -13.32 -7.16
N HIS A 60 -9.88 -12.44 -6.91
CA HIS A 60 -11.01 -12.67 -6.02
C HIS A 60 -11.95 -13.79 -6.49
N GLU A 61 -12.31 -13.82 -7.79
CA GLU A 61 -13.24 -14.77 -8.36
C GLU A 61 -12.79 -16.23 -8.22
N VAL A 62 -11.48 -16.46 -8.32
CA VAL A 62 -10.92 -17.82 -8.18
C VAL A 62 -11.06 -18.34 -6.75
N CYS A 63 -10.88 -17.45 -5.77
CA CYS A 63 -11.05 -17.81 -4.35
C CYS A 63 -12.49 -18.23 -4.04
N GLU A 64 -13.47 -17.54 -4.61
CA GLU A 64 -14.90 -17.77 -4.37
C GLU A 64 -15.35 -19.15 -4.83
N SER A 65 -14.77 -19.69 -5.90
CA SER A 65 -15.15 -20.99 -6.45
C SER A 65 -14.97 -22.16 -5.48
N CYS A 66 -14.04 -22.03 -4.53
CA CYS A 66 -13.74 -23.06 -3.52
C CYS A 66 -14.08 -22.64 -2.09
N HIS A 67 -14.09 -21.35 -1.78
CA HIS A 67 -14.29 -20.78 -0.43
C HIS A 67 -15.57 -19.96 -0.32
N ALA A 68 -16.67 -20.45 -0.93
CA ALA A 68 -17.97 -19.76 -0.93
C ALA A 68 -18.54 -19.52 0.48
N ASP A 69 -18.33 -20.46 1.39
CA ASP A 69 -18.75 -20.37 2.80
C ASP A 69 -18.05 -19.21 3.53
N VAL A 70 -16.74 -19.05 3.32
CA VAL A 70 -15.98 -17.94 3.88
C VAL A 70 -16.41 -16.61 3.28
N LEU A 71 -16.70 -16.61 1.98
CA LEU A 71 -17.20 -15.44 1.28
C LEU A 71 -18.54 -14.94 1.83
N GLU A 72 -19.48 -15.85 2.06
CA GLU A 72 -20.80 -15.54 2.66
C GLU A 72 -20.63 -14.86 4.02
N VAL A 73 -19.81 -15.43 4.90
CA VAL A 73 -19.49 -14.82 6.20
C VAL A 73 -18.87 -13.44 6.04
N LYS A 74 -17.90 -13.30 5.12
CA LYS A 74 -17.19 -12.04 4.87
C LYS A 74 -18.13 -10.94 4.37
N HIS A 75 -19.06 -11.24 3.47
CA HIS A 75 -20.03 -10.28 2.94
C HIS A 75 -20.95 -9.67 4.00
N THR A 76 -21.20 -10.39 5.09
CA THR A 76 -21.97 -9.86 6.22
C THR A 76 -21.17 -8.97 7.15
N GLY A 77 -19.85 -8.89 6.95
CA GLY A 77 -18.91 -8.17 7.82
C GLY A 77 -18.43 -6.83 7.26
N LYS A 78 -17.68 -6.11 8.08
CA LYS A 78 -17.08 -4.80 7.71
C LYS A 78 -15.93 -4.91 6.71
N HIS A 79 -15.39 -6.11 6.50
CA HIS A 79 -14.36 -6.40 5.51
C HIS A 79 -14.91 -6.90 4.17
N ALA A 80 -16.22 -6.72 3.91
CA ALA A 80 -16.87 -7.19 2.68
C ALA A 80 -16.09 -6.79 1.40
N ASN A 81 -15.60 -5.56 1.34
CA ASN A 81 -14.88 -5.00 0.20
C ASN A 81 -13.34 -5.19 0.26
N VAL A 82 -12.81 -5.89 1.26
CA VAL A 82 -11.37 -6.16 1.37
C VAL A 82 -11.05 -7.44 0.61
N ASN A 83 -10.12 -7.40 -0.33
CA ASN A 83 -9.72 -8.59 -1.07
C ASN A 83 -9.09 -9.66 -0.17
N CYS A 84 -9.31 -10.94 -0.50
CA CYS A 84 -8.75 -12.08 0.22
C CYS A 84 -7.22 -11.98 0.32
N GLU A 85 -6.57 -11.70 -0.79
CA GLU A 85 -5.11 -11.61 -0.89
C GLU A 85 -4.52 -10.35 -0.24
N ALA A 86 -5.33 -9.37 0.18
CA ALA A 86 -4.86 -8.25 1.00
C ALA A 86 -4.39 -8.72 2.39
N CYS A 87 -4.99 -9.80 2.88
CA CYS A 87 -4.64 -10.43 4.15
C CYS A 87 -3.83 -11.71 3.97
N HIS A 88 -4.22 -12.56 3.02
CA HIS A 88 -3.58 -13.87 2.81
C HIS A 88 -2.36 -13.83 1.90
N GLY A 89 -2.07 -12.66 1.27
CA GLY A 89 -0.98 -12.53 0.31
C GLY A 89 -1.28 -13.18 -1.04
N PRO A 90 -0.29 -13.21 -1.95
CA PRO A 90 -0.45 -13.72 -3.31
C PRO A 90 -0.55 -15.24 -3.31
N LEU A 91 -1.67 -15.79 -3.78
CA LEU A 91 -2.02 -17.21 -3.69
C LEU A 91 -2.27 -17.90 -5.04
N ALA A 92 -1.72 -17.38 -6.16
CA ALA A 92 -1.89 -18.01 -7.48
C ALA A 92 -1.51 -19.50 -7.47
N LYS A 93 -0.41 -19.86 -6.81
CA LYS A 93 0.02 -21.27 -6.73
C LYS A 93 -0.97 -22.18 -5.99
N HIS A 94 -1.60 -21.66 -4.91
CA HIS A 94 -2.64 -22.39 -4.19
C HIS A 94 -3.90 -22.53 -5.03
N ALA A 95 -4.28 -21.51 -5.79
CA ALA A 95 -5.42 -21.55 -6.67
C ALA A 95 -5.24 -22.54 -7.85
N GLU A 96 -4.01 -22.69 -8.35
CA GLU A 96 -3.65 -23.67 -9.38
C GLU A 96 -3.58 -25.08 -8.80
N ASP A 97 -3.01 -25.24 -7.61
CA ASP A 97 -2.86 -26.52 -6.90
C ASP A 97 -3.30 -26.40 -5.44
N PRO A 98 -4.52 -26.81 -5.10
CA PRO A 98 -5.06 -26.72 -3.73
C PRO A 98 -4.30 -27.56 -2.69
N SER A 99 -3.41 -28.48 -3.11
CA SER A 99 -2.53 -29.22 -2.19
C SER A 99 -1.46 -28.33 -1.56
N ILE A 100 -1.11 -27.23 -2.22
CA ILE A 100 -0.17 -26.22 -1.73
C ILE A 100 -0.89 -25.32 -0.73
N LYS A 101 -0.82 -25.67 0.55
CA LYS A 101 -1.48 -24.88 1.60
C LYS A 101 -0.75 -23.56 1.84
N PRO A 102 -1.47 -22.41 1.86
CA PRO A 102 -0.87 -21.14 2.20
C PRO A 102 -0.50 -21.06 3.68
N VAL A 103 0.52 -20.27 3.96
CA VAL A 103 0.85 -19.90 5.35
C VAL A 103 -0.19 -18.90 5.85
N LEU A 104 -0.80 -19.20 7.00
CA LEU A 104 -1.74 -18.25 7.59
C LEU A 104 -0.99 -17.03 8.12
N PRO A 105 -1.51 -15.82 7.91
CA PRO A 105 -0.86 -14.61 8.35
C PRO A 105 -0.88 -14.46 9.87
N ASP A 106 0.19 -13.89 10.42
CA ASP A 106 0.21 -13.47 11.82
C ASP A 106 -0.74 -12.27 12.01
N THR A 107 -1.84 -12.49 12.73
CA THR A 107 -2.88 -11.49 12.94
C THR A 107 -2.43 -10.34 13.82
N ALA A 108 -1.45 -10.53 14.71
CA ALA A 108 -0.92 -9.44 15.52
C ALA A 108 -0.28 -8.34 14.64
N VAL A 109 0.49 -8.75 13.63
CA VAL A 109 1.16 -7.84 12.71
C VAL A 109 0.23 -7.39 11.58
N LEU A 110 -0.53 -8.32 11.01
CA LEU A 110 -1.36 -8.05 9.84
C LEU A 110 -2.44 -7.00 10.11
N CYS A 111 -3.19 -7.17 11.18
CA CYS A 111 -4.31 -6.26 11.52
C CYS A 111 -3.79 -4.85 11.84
N ALA A 112 -2.67 -4.76 12.54
CA ALA A 112 -2.04 -3.50 12.90
C ALA A 112 -1.61 -2.67 11.68
N ARG A 113 -1.27 -3.27 10.54
CA ARG A 113 -0.93 -2.53 9.31
C ARG A 113 -2.00 -1.51 8.94
N CYS A 114 -3.27 -1.86 9.15
CA CYS A 114 -4.40 -0.98 8.87
C CYS A 114 -4.98 -0.35 10.15
N HIS A 115 -5.00 -1.07 11.27
CA HIS A 115 -5.73 -0.67 12.47
C HIS A 115 -4.88 0.00 13.56
N GLU A 116 -3.53 0.01 13.45
CA GLU A 116 -2.70 0.79 14.39
C GLU A 116 -3.03 2.26 14.31
N ALA A 117 -3.16 2.90 15.46
CA ALA A 117 -3.50 4.31 15.59
C ALA A 117 -2.48 5.21 14.88
N ASN A 118 -2.98 6.07 14.02
CA ASN A 118 -2.16 7.01 13.27
C ASN A 118 -2.92 8.32 13.06
N SER A 119 -2.27 9.45 13.35
CA SER A 119 -2.86 10.78 13.20
C SER A 119 -3.26 11.15 11.77
N ALA A 120 -2.68 10.50 10.76
CA ALA A 120 -3.02 10.71 9.36
C ALA A 120 -4.28 9.97 8.90
N LYS A 121 -4.77 9.01 9.69
CA LYS A 121 -6.00 8.27 9.36
C LYS A 121 -7.25 9.07 9.78
N PRO A 122 -8.34 8.97 9.03
CA PRO A 122 -9.58 9.65 9.39
C PRO A 122 -10.18 9.08 10.69
N LYS A 123 -10.83 9.92 11.47
CA LYS A 123 -11.39 9.57 12.79
C LYS A 123 -12.48 8.49 12.74
N TRP A 124 -13.15 8.36 11.60
CA TRP A 124 -14.19 7.33 11.40
C TRP A 124 -13.60 5.93 11.14
N PHE A 125 -12.32 5.85 10.78
CA PHE A 125 -11.64 4.56 10.57
C PHE A 125 -11.31 3.92 11.92
N PRO A 126 -11.67 2.64 12.15
CA PRO A 126 -11.38 1.96 13.41
C PRO A 126 -9.87 1.85 13.65
N GLN A 127 -9.40 2.41 14.74
CA GLN A 127 -7.99 2.45 15.12
C GLN A 127 -7.82 2.06 16.58
N VAL A 128 -6.73 1.38 16.88
CA VAL A 128 -6.35 0.97 18.23
C VAL A 128 -4.86 1.20 18.46
N VAL A 129 -4.47 1.48 19.68
CA VAL A 129 -3.06 1.39 20.12
C VAL A 129 -2.82 -0.06 20.49
N THR A 130 -2.16 -0.83 19.60
CA THR A 130 -2.06 -2.29 19.75
C THR A 130 -1.39 -2.71 21.05
N ALA A 131 -0.36 -1.97 21.49
CA ALA A 131 0.34 -2.25 22.75
C ALA A 131 -0.58 -2.23 23.98
N GLU A 132 -1.57 -1.33 23.99
CA GLU A 132 -2.52 -1.19 25.09
C GLU A 132 -3.72 -2.11 24.94
N HIS A 133 -4.25 -2.23 23.70
CA HIS A 133 -5.48 -2.97 23.43
C HIS A 133 -5.27 -4.49 23.49
N SER A 134 -4.26 -5.01 22.81
CA SER A 134 -4.06 -6.46 22.66
C SER A 134 -3.21 -7.07 23.75
N GLN A 135 -2.39 -6.27 24.46
CA GLN A 135 -1.46 -6.73 25.48
C GLN A 135 -0.56 -7.91 25.02
N GLY A 136 -0.21 -7.88 23.71
CA GLY A 136 0.61 -8.91 23.07
C GLY A 136 -0.14 -10.16 22.59
N LEU A 137 -1.46 -10.22 22.76
CA LEU A 137 -2.27 -11.31 22.21
C LEU A 137 -2.54 -11.12 20.72
N PRO A 138 -2.60 -12.20 19.93
CA PRO A 138 -3.03 -12.12 18.53
C PRO A 138 -4.47 -11.61 18.42
N CYS A 139 -4.74 -10.75 17.43
CA CYS A 139 -6.06 -10.10 17.29
C CYS A 139 -7.20 -11.10 17.08
N ASN A 140 -6.93 -12.22 16.43
CA ASN A 140 -7.91 -13.29 16.21
C ASN A 140 -8.24 -14.11 17.48
N THR A 141 -7.61 -13.82 18.60
CA THR A 141 -8.02 -14.42 19.90
C THR A 141 -9.42 -13.95 20.27
N CYS A 142 -9.72 -12.64 20.06
CA CYS A 142 -11.00 -12.03 20.40
C CYS A 142 -11.84 -11.66 19.17
N HIS A 143 -11.22 -11.38 18.03
CA HIS A 143 -11.90 -10.94 16.81
C HIS A 143 -12.01 -12.03 15.74
N GLN A 144 -13.08 -12.00 14.95
CA GLN A 144 -13.24 -12.85 13.78
C GLN A 144 -12.68 -12.15 12.54
N PRO A 145 -11.62 -12.65 11.87
CA PRO A 145 -11.00 -11.94 10.76
C PRO A 145 -11.93 -11.67 9.57
N HIS A 146 -12.74 -12.64 9.18
CA HIS A 146 -13.64 -12.54 8.04
C HIS A 146 -14.90 -11.72 8.32
N LYS A 147 -15.36 -11.71 9.58
CA LYS A 147 -16.48 -10.88 10.04
C LYS A 147 -16.04 -10.12 11.29
N PRO A 148 -15.32 -8.99 11.13
CA PRO A 148 -14.75 -8.27 12.26
C PRO A 148 -15.80 -7.90 13.31
N GLY A 149 -15.65 -8.46 14.47
CA GLY A 149 -16.48 -8.33 15.64
C GLY A 149 -15.89 -9.19 16.75
N LEU A 150 -16.43 -9.11 17.96
CA LEU A 150 -16.03 -10.00 19.05
C LEU A 150 -16.63 -11.39 18.81
N LYS A 151 -15.88 -12.45 19.12
CA LYS A 151 -16.31 -13.84 18.90
C LYS A 151 -17.58 -14.23 19.67
N ASP A 152 -17.85 -13.59 20.79
CA ASP A 152 -18.98 -13.91 21.68
C ASP A 152 -20.22 -13.00 21.45
N THR A 153 -20.21 -12.15 20.42
CA THR A 153 -21.33 -11.27 20.12
C THR A 153 -22.25 -11.81 19.03
N ASP A 154 -22.73 -13.04 19.16
CA ASP A 154 -24.04 -13.41 18.60
C ASP A 154 -25.20 -12.81 19.43
N ALA A 155 -24.91 -11.86 20.31
CA ALA A 155 -25.86 -11.06 21.02
C ALA A 155 -26.36 -9.92 20.12
N LYS A 156 -27.60 -10.06 19.67
CA LYS A 156 -28.60 -9.05 19.22
C LYS A 156 -28.04 -7.63 19.03
N PRO A 157 -28.22 -7.02 17.85
CA PRO A 157 -27.79 -5.64 17.62
C PRO A 157 -28.51 -4.73 18.65
N ALA A 158 -27.68 -4.05 19.46
CA ALA A 158 -28.20 -2.98 20.31
C ALA A 158 -28.66 -1.85 19.38
N ASP A 159 -29.95 -1.53 19.49
CA ASP A 159 -30.60 -0.40 18.86
C ASP A 159 -29.76 0.86 19.07
N SER A 160 -29.12 1.33 18.02
CA SER A 160 -28.58 2.68 17.99
C SER A 160 -29.75 3.66 17.90
N LYS A 161 -30.31 4.01 19.03
CA LYS A 161 -31.19 5.16 19.11
C LYS A 161 -30.44 6.40 18.66
N THR A 162 -30.82 6.88 17.50
CA THR A 162 -30.60 8.20 16.97
C THR A 162 -30.75 9.26 18.05
N ALA A 163 -29.67 9.97 18.34
CA ALA A 163 -29.75 11.23 19.04
C ALA A 163 -30.19 12.29 18.01
N ASP A 164 -31.49 12.57 18.02
CA ASP A 164 -32.06 13.75 17.38
C ASP A 164 -31.42 15.01 18.00
N SER A 165 -30.61 15.67 17.27
CA SER A 165 -30.20 17.03 17.58
C SER A 165 -31.23 17.99 17.02
N LYS A 166 -32.13 18.43 17.90
CA LYS A 166 -33.03 19.56 17.69
C LYS A 166 -32.26 20.79 17.25
N THR A 167 -32.53 21.20 16.03
CA THR A 167 -32.16 22.51 15.50
C THR A 167 -32.94 23.59 16.22
N ALA A 168 -32.25 24.46 16.91
CA ALA A 168 -32.86 25.69 17.44
C ALA A 168 -32.88 26.75 16.35
N GLU A 169 -34.05 27.22 16.02
CA GLU A 169 -34.30 28.45 15.28
C GLU A 169 -33.59 29.64 15.94
N ALA A 170 -32.94 30.43 15.14
CA ALA A 170 -32.63 31.81 15.48
C ALA A 170 -33.31 32.74 14.48
N LYS A 171 -34.27 33.41 15.01
CA LYS A 171 -35.07 34.49 14.46
C LYS A 171 -34.25 35.81 14.52
N LYS A 172 -34.18 36.47 13.41
CA LYS A 172 -34.17 37.93 13.14
C LYS A 172 -32.95 38.43 12.40
#